data_92f0ea310ce65d91d96395b7ba160dc7
#
_entry.id   92f0ea310ce65d91d96395b7ba160dc7
#
_cell.length_a   1.000
_cell.length_b   1.000
_cell.length_c   1.000
_cell.angle_alpha   90.00
_cell.angle_beta   90.00
_cell.angle_gamma   90.00
#
_symmetry.space_group_name_H-M   'P 1'
#
loop_
_entity.id
_entity.type
_entity.pdbx_description
1 polymer ?
#
loop_
_entity_poly.entity_id
_entity_poly.type
_entity_poly.pdbx_seq_one_letter_code
_entity_poly.pdbx_strand_id
1 'polypeptide(L)'
;MSGGRPSSYKDEFAAQAAKLAALGATDQEMADFFNVDVRTIHNWKHSHEEFFHSLKSGKEAADERVERSLYQRAVGYEQEEVKIFMPGGASEPVYAPFRAKVAPDVTAAIFWLKNRRSG
;
A
#
# COMPACT_ATOMS: atom_id res chain seq x y z
N MET A 1 -7.42 -32.80 18.07
CA MET A 1 -6.63 -32.25 17.95
C MET A 1 -5.71 -32.65 18.21
N SER A 2 -5.44 -32.98 17.72
CA SER A 2 -4.42 -33.10 17.79
C SER A 2 -3.80 -32.72 18.95
N GLY A 3 -4.03 -33.02 19.92
CA GLY A 3 -3.34 -32.78 21.07
C GLY A 3 -2.41 -31.65 20.99
N GLY A 4 -2.56 -30.96 20.02
CA GLY A 4 -1.62 -29.99 19.79
C GLY A 4 -1.71 -28.82 20.69
N ARG A 5 -0.86 -27.89 20.42
CA ARG A 5 -0.87 -26.64 21.12
C ARG A 5 -2.15 -25.90 20.85
N PRO A 6 -2.63 -25.11 21.80
CA PRO A 6 -3.69 -24.16 21.51
C PRO A 6 -3.25 -23.24 20.36
N SER A 7 -4.20 -22.84 19.55
CA SER A 7 -3.92 -21.88 18.49
C SER A 7 -3.47 -20.58 19.10
N SER A 8 -2.46 -19.95 18.48
CA SER A 8 -2.04 -18.62 18.87
C SER A 8 -2.91 -17.53 18.27
N TYR A 9 -3.86 -17.89 17.44
CA TYR A 9 -4.75 -16.95 16.79
C TYR A 9 -5.69 -16.27 17.79
N LYS A 10 -5.91 -14.98 17.60
CA LYS A 10 -6.87 -14.19 18.37
C LYS A 10 -7.77 -13.45 17.42
N ASP A 11 -9.03 -13.24 17.81
CA ASP A 11 -10.01 -12.59 16.94
C ASP A 11 -9.57 -11.19 16.50
N GLU A 12 -8.88 -10.46 17.36
CA GLU A 12 -8.40 -9.13 17.04
C GLU A 12 -7.37 -9.11 15.90
N PHE A 13 -6.76 -10.23 15.59
CA PHE A 13 -5.74 -10.32 14.55
C PHE A 13 -6.31 -10.06 13.17
N ALA A 14 -7.58 -10.36 12.94
CA ALA A 14 -8.22 -10.07 11.65
C ALA A 14 -8.18 -8.57 11.34
N ALA A 15 -8.60 -7.74 12.28
CA ALA A 15 -8.59 -6.28 12.09
C ALA A 15 -7.18 -5.74 11.94
N GLN A 16 -6.24 -6.27 12.72
CA GLN A 16 -4.83 -5.86 12.64
C GLN A 16 -4.22 -6.25 11.29
N ALA A 17 -4.53 -7.46 10.82
CA ALA A 17 -4.06 -7.94 9.53
C ALA A 17 -4.59 -7.10 8.37
N ALA A 18 -5.85 -6.65 8.46
CA ALA A 18 -6.43 -5.79 7.44
C ALA A 18 -5.65 -4.47 7.35
N LYS A 19 -5.31 -3.88 8.48
CA LYS A 19 -4.53 -2.63 8.51
C LYS A 19 -3.13 -2.83 7.95
N LEU A 20 -2.47 -3.91 8.32
CA LEU A 20 -1.12 -4.22 7.83
C LEU A 20 -1.14 -4.45 6.32
N ALA A 21 -2.10 -5.22 5.83
CA ALA A 21 -2.24 -5.48 4.41
C ALA A 21 -2.53 -4.20 3.63
N ALA A 22 -3.35 -3.31 4.18
CA ALA A 22 -3.65 -2.02 3.58
C ALA A 22 -2.43 -1.12 3.48
N LEU A 23 -1.44 -1.34 4.34
CA LEU A 23 -0.16 -0.63 4.29
C LEU A 23 0.86 -1.32 3.38
N GLY A 24 0.48 -2.43 2.76
CA GLY A 24 1.34 -3.14 1.84
C GLY A 24 2.24 -4.19 2.48
N ALA A 25 1.95 -4.60 3.70
CA ALA A 25 2.77 -5.59 4.38
C ALA A 25 2.76 -6.94 3.66
N THR A 26 3.92 -7.56 3.59
CA THR A 26 4.06 -8.91 3.06
C THR A 26 3.65 -9.95 4.11
N ASP A 27 3.47 -11.18 3.70
CA ASP A 27 3.17 -12.26 4.64
C ASP A 27 4.29 -12.43 5.67
N GLN A 28 5.55 -12.25 5.27
CA GLN A 28 6.68 -12.34 6.21
C GLN A 28 6.63 -11.20 7.24
N GLU A 29 6.36 -9.99 6.80
CA GLU A 29 6.23 -8.85 7.71
C GLU A 29 5.06 -9.05 8.67
N MET A 30 3.98 -9.62 8.18
CA MET A 30 2.82 -9.94 9.00
C MET A 30 3.15 -10.99 10.05
N ALA A 31 3.88 -12.03 9.64
CA ALA A 31 4.35 -13.07 10.55
C ALA A 31 5.24 -12.46 11.65
N ASP A 32 6.13 -11.55 11.26
CA ASP A 32 7.00 -10.86 12.22
C ASP A 32 6.18 -10.03 13.21
N PHE A 33 5.16 -9.35 12.73
CA PHE A 33 4.29 -8.54 13.59
C PHE A 33 3.57 -9.40 14.61
N PHE A 34 3.02 -10.54 14.20
CA PHE A 34 2.30 -11.44 15.10
C PHE A 34 3.22 -12.37 15.87
N ASN A 35 4.52 -12.29 15.59
CA ASN A 35 5.54 -13.15 16.22
C ASN A 35 5.26 -14.64 16.02
N VAL A 36 5.00 -14.98 14.77
CA VAL A 36 4.76 -16.37 14.35
C VAL A 36 5.54 -16.65 13.07
N ASP A 37 5.60 -17.92 12.69
CA ASP A 37 6.18 -18.33 11.42
C ASP A 37 5.24 -17.98 10.28
N VAL A 38 5.79 -17.71 9.10
CA VAL A 38 4.98 -17.39 7.92
C VAL A 38 4.01 -18.52 7.57
N ARG A 39 4.39 -19.77 7.87
CA ARG A 39 3.51 -20.92 7.70
C ARG A 39 2.25 -20.79 8.54
N THR A 40 2.36 -20.23 9.73
CA THR A 40 1.22 -19.97 10.61
C THR A 40 0.26 -18.98 9.96
N ILE A 41 0.79 -17.96 9.29
CA ILE A 41 -0.04 -17.01 8.54
C ILE A 41 -0.85 -17.76 7.47
N HIS A 42 -0.20 -18.63 6.71
CA HIS A 42 -0.90 -19.44 5.69
C HIS A 42 -1.97 -20.34 6.30
N ASN A 43 -1.67 -20.94 7.45
CA ASN A 43 -2.62 -21.79 8.15
C ASN A 43 -3.84 -21.00 8.63
N TRP A 44 -3.61 -19.77 9.13
CA TRP A 44 -4.71 -18.91 9.58
C TRP A 44 -5.64 -18.52 8.42
N LYS A 45 -5.08 -18.31 7.23
CA LYS A 45 -5.90 -18.02 6.04
C LYS A 45 -6.88 -19.16 5.73
N HIS A 46 -6.49 -20.39 6.01
CA HIS A 46 -7.35 -21.55 5.77
C HIS A 46 -8.28 -21.83 6.94
N SER A 47 -7.83 -21.59 8.17
CA SER A 47 -8.56 -21.96 9.37
C SER A 47 -9.50 -20.88 9.87
N HIS A 48 -9.26 -19.63 9.51
CA HIS A 48 -10.03 -18.49 10.00
C HIS A 48 -10.51 -17.63 8.84
N GLU A 49 -11.77 -17.80 8.49
CA GLU A 49 -12.36 -17.13 7.34
C GLU A 49 -12.30 -15.61 7.47
N GLU A 50 -12.55 -15.08 8.66
CA GLU A 50 -12.49 -13.64 8.90
C GLU A 50 -11.07 -13.09 8.70
N PHE A 51 -10.05 -13.87 9.03
CA PHE A 51 -8.67 -13.48 8.79
C PHE A 51 -8.39 -13.40 7.29
N PHE A 52 -8.83 -14.41 6.55
CA PHE A 52 -8.68 -14.43 5.09
C PHE A 52 -9.36 -13.22 4.44
N HIS A 53 -10.61 -12.95 4.80
CA HIS A 53 -11.36 -11.83 4.23
C HIS A 53 -10.75 -10.49 4.61
N SER A 54 -10.27 -10.34 5.83
CA SER A 54 -9.60 -9.11 6.28
C SER A 54 -8.32 -8.86 5.50
N LEU A 55 -7.52 -9.89 5.27
CA LEU A 55 -6.32 -9.78 4.46
C LEU A 55 -6.64 -9.36 3.03
N LYS A 56 -7.63 -10.00 2.44
CA LYS A 56 -8.06 -9.71 1.08
C LYS A 56 -8.52 -8.25 0.95
N SER A 57 -9.35 -7.82 1.89
CA SER A 57 -9.84 -6.44 1.93
C SER A 57 -8.69 -5.43 2.05
N GLY A 58 -7.72 -5.70 2.92
CA GLY A 58 -6.56 -4.85 3.09
C GLY A 58 -5.70 -4.78 1.83
N LYS A 59 -5.47 -5.92 1.19
CA LYS A 59 -4.70 -5.97 -0.06
C LYS A 59 -5.40 -5.20 -1.18
N GLU A 60 -6.71 -5.33 -1.28
CA GLU A 60 -7.49 -4.58 -2.27
C GLU A 60 -7.36 -3.07 -2.04
N ALA A 61 -7.38 -2.62 -0.79
CA ALA A 61 -7.20 -1.20 -0.47
C ALA A 61 -5.81 -0.70 -0.88
N ALA A 62 -4.78 -1.51 -0.66
CA ALA A 62 -3.42 -1.17 -1.07
C ALA A 62 -3.31 -1.10 -2.60
N ASP A 63 -3.87 -2.09 -3.29
CA ASP A 63 -3.86 -2.16 -4.75
C ASP A 63 -4.61 -0.97 -5.35
N GLU A 64 -5.73 -0.58 -4.76
CA GLU A 64 -6.51 0.57 -5.22
C GLU A 64 -5.68 1.85 -5.17
N ARG A 65 -4.86 2.04 -4.15
CA ARG A 65 -4.00 3.22 -4.07
C ARG A 65 -2.96 3.23 -5.17
N VAL A 66 -2.37 2.07 -5.49
CA VAL A 66 -1.41 1.96 -6.59
C VAL A 66 -2.11 2.21 -7.93
N GLU A 67 -3.28 1.63 -8.13
CA GLU A 67 -4.08 1.85 -9.34
C GLU A 67 -4.39 3.32 -9.52
N ARG A 68 -4.79 3.99 -8.46
CA ARG A 68 -5.11 5.43 -8.50
C ARG A 68 -3.87 6.25 -8.84
N SER A 69 -2.73 5.91 -8.28
CA SER A 69 -1.47 6.58 -8.59
C SER A 69 -1.07 6.38 -10.05
N LEU A 70 -1.25 5.16 -10.57
CA LEU A 70 -0.98 4.85 -11.96
C LEU A 70 -1.90 5.64 -12.88
N TYR A 71 -3.17 5.74 -12.53
CA TYR A 71 -4.13 6.53 -13.30
C TYR A 71 -3.71 8.00 -13.35
N GLN A 72 -3.36 8.58 -12.21
CA GLN A 72 -2.91 9.97 -12.15
C GLN A 72 -1.66 10.19 -12.99
N ARG A 73 -0.73 9.25 -12.94
CA ARG A 73 0.48 9.34 -13.75
C ARG A 73 0.19 9.22 -15.23
N ALA A 74 -0.80 8.39 -15.60
CA ALA A 74 -1.19 8.20 -16.99
C ALA A 74 -1.82 9.46 -17.58
N VAL A 75 -2.64 10.18 -16.83
CA VAL A 75 -3.34 11.38 -17.32
C VAL A 75 -2.62 12.68 -17.01
N GLY A 76 -1.61 12.63 -16.15
CA GLY A 76 -0.92 13.81 -15.68
C GLY A 76 -1.65 14.44 -14.51
N TYR A 77 -0.96 15.25 -13.75
CA TYR A 77 -1.52 15.92 -12.59
C TYR A 77 -0.69 17.14 -12.21
N GLU A 78 -1.22 17.91 -11.27
CA GLU A 78 -0.48 19.02 -10.69
C GLU A 78 -0.17 18.69 -9.24
N GLN A 79 0.97 19.13 -8.76
CA GLN A 79 1.33 18.97 -7.36
C GLN A 79 1.97 20.25 -6.85
N GLU A 80 1.85 20.48 -5.56
CA GLU A 80 2.51 21.61 -4.92
C GLU A 80 3.96 21.24 -4.65
N GLU A 81 4.85 22.16 -5.01
CA GLU A 81 6.26 22.03 -4.77
C GLU A 81 6.77 23.32 -4.15
N VAL A 82 7.95 23.26 -3.55
CA VAL A 82 8.59 24.41 -2.96
C VAL A 82 9.93 24.61 -3.65
N LYS A 83 10.11 25.78 -4.23
CA LYS A 83 11.41 26.18 -4.75
C LYS A 83 12.18 26.82 -3.62
N ILE A 84 13.39 26.33 -3.39
CA ILE A 84 14.28 26.83 -2.34
C ILE A 84 15.41 27.58 -3.04
N PHE A 85 15.63 28.82 -2.65
CA PHE A 85 16.74 29.60 -3.21
C PHE A 85 17.29 30.57 -2.17
N MET A 86 18.53 31.00 -2.40
CA MET A 86 19.23 31.92 -1.52
C MET A 86 19.48 33.21 -2.27
N PRO A 87 18.66 34.26 -2.07
CA PRO A 87 18.90 35.56 -2.73
C PRO A 87 20.22 36.14 -2.28
N GLY A 88 20.85 36.91 -3.14
CA GLY A 88 22.09 37.62 -2.82
C GLY A 88 21.90 38.50 -1.58
N GLY A 89 22.81 38.39 -0.62
CA GLY A 89 22.73 39.14 0.64
C GLY A 89 21.79 38.59 1.69
N ALA A 90 21.07 37.52 1.42
CA ALA A 90 20.19 36.88 2.40
C ALA A 90 20.99 35.98 3.32
N SER A 91 20.58 35.94 4.60
CA SER A 91 21.19 35.03 5.57
C SER A 91 20.45 33.70 5.66
N GLU A 92 19.25 33.60 5.08
CA GLU A 92 18.43 32.41 5.14
C GLU A 92 17.86 32.09 3.75
N PRO A 93 17.61 30.79 3.43
CA PRO A 93 16.99 30.43 2.17
C PRO A 93 15.54 30.91 2.13
N VAL A 94 15.07 31.20 0.94
CA VAL A 94 13.69 31.57 0.69
C VAL A 94 12.94 30.39 0.11
N TYR A 95 11.75 30.12 0.64
CA TYR A 95 10.88 29.03 0.21
C TYR A 95 9.71 29.63 -0.56
N ALA A 96 9.59 29.29 -1.83
CA ALA A 96 8.52 29.79 -2.69
C ALA A 96 7.66 28.61 -3.16
N PRO A 97 6.44 28.48 -2.63
CA PRO A 97 5.53 27.42 -3.09
C PRO A 97 5.05 27.71 -4.51
N PHE A 98 4.89 26.65 -5.30
CA PHE A 98 4.34 26.74 -6.64
C PHE A 98 3.68 25.42 -7.02
N ARG A 99 2.86 25.44 -8.09
CA ARG A 99 2.23 24.23 -8.59
C ARG A 99 2.99 23.75 -9.81
N ALA A 100 3.53 22.54 -9.70
CA ALA A 100 4.23 21.90 -10.81
C ALA A 100 3.27 20.98 -11.55
N LYS A 101 3.33 21.01 -12.88
CA LYS A 101 2.55 20.08 -13.70
C LYS A 101 3.40 18.84 -13.94
N VAL A 102 2.82 17.67 -13.65
CA VAL A 102 3.43 16.39 -13.99
C VAL A 102 2.72 15.90 -15.24
N ALA A 103 3.46 15.88 -16.35
CA ALA A 103 2.91 15.52 -17.64
C ALA A 103 2.42 14.06 -17.67
N PRO A 104 1.44 13.73 -18.53
CA PRO A 104 1.02 12.36 -18.73
C PRO A 104 2.20 11.46 -19.12
N ASP A 105 2.16 10.22 -18.66
CA ASP A 105 3.15 9.22 -19.00
C ASP A 105 2.54 8.19 -19.94
N VAL A 106 3.11 8.06 -21.12
CA VAL A 106 2.56 7.16 -22.14
C VAL A 106 2.62 5.69 -21.72
N THR A 107 3.71 5.29 -21.06
CA THR A 107 3.85 3.91 -20.61
C THR A 107 2.79 3.57 -19.57
N ALA A 108 2.53 4.47 -18.62
CA ALA A 108 1.48 4.29 -17.63
C ALA A 108 0.11 4.20 -18.28
N ALA A 109 -0.15 5.04 -19.29
CA ALA A 109 -1.42 5.03 -20.01
C ALA A 109 -1.64 3.70 -20.73
N ILE A 110 -0.60 3.19 -21.41
CA ILE A 110 -0.66 1.91 -22.11
C ILE A 110 -0.92 0.78 -21.12
N PHE A 111 -0.20 0.77 -20.00
CA PHE A 111 -0.37 -0.25 -18.99
C PHE A 111 -1.79 -0.24 -18.42
N TRP A 112 -2.30 0.95 -18.11
CA TRP A 112 -3.66 1.11 -17.61
C TRP A 112 -4.69 0.55 -18.57
N LEU A 113 -4.61 0.95 -19.84
CA LEU A 113 -5.56 0.52 -20.85
C LEU A 113 -5.51 -0.99 -21.11
N LYS A 114 -4.33 -1.57 -21.15
CA LYS A 114 -4.17 -3.01 -21.32
C LYS A 114 -4.83 -3.79 -20.19
N ASN A 115 -4.69 -3.32 -18.98
CA ASN A 115 -5.25 -4.02 -17.81
C ASN A 115 -6.74 -3.79 -17.63
N ARG A 116 -7.28 -2.70 -18.16
CA ARG A 116 -8.70 -2.37 -18.00
C ARG A 116 -9.54 -2.83 -19.20
N ARG A 117 -8.95 -2.96 -20.35
CA ARG A 117 -9.68 -3.27 -21.57
C ARG A 117 -9.26 -4.58 -22.24
N SER A 118 -8.38 -5.32 -21.64
CA SER A 118 -7.88 -6.54 -22.25
C SER A 118 -8.81 -7.73 -22.04
N GLY A 119 -9.94 -7.56 -21.65
CA GLY A 119 -10.73 -8.71 -21.46
C GLY A 119 -12.04 -8.77 -21.80
#